data_0866e4fc2ef4000e3f750fc1e852e175
#
_entry.id   0866e4fc2ef4000e3f750fc1e852e175
#
_cell.length_a   1.000
_cell.length_b   1.000
_cell.length_c   1.000
_cell.angle_alpha   90.00
_cell.angle_beta   90.00
_cell.angle_gamma   90.00
#
_symmetry.space_group_name_H-M   'P 1'
#
loop_
_entity.id
_entity.type
_entity.pdbx_description
1 polymer ?
#
loop_
_entity_poly.entity_id
_entity_poly.type
_entity_poly.pdbx_seq_one_letter_code
_entity_poly.pdbx_strand_id
1 'polypeptide(L)'
;SVHYDDELLGRVIADLKAKGEWDDTMLVVTADHGQSFNDFGRNYWGHNSNFASPQVLVPMIVNGPGVEPGRVEGMTSHLDVAPMLMRHALGCTNPLSDYAMGKDLLAPGIDHPWVQSSSYIDYGIIEPDRITVVDGTGQWDIVDRQLKPIEDAEFSPAVFEAMQWFRQFYR
;
A
#
# COMPACT_ATOMS: atom_id res chain seq x y z
N SER A 1 -10.84 19.78 -0.53
CA SER A 1 -10.64 19.01 -1.75
C SER A 1 -9.17 19.01 -2.13
N VAL A 2 -8.77 18.19 -3.09
CA VAL A 2 -7.37 18.00 -3.53
C VAL A 2 -6.60 19.30 -3.75
N HIS A 3 -7.22 20.31 -4.36
CA HIS A 3 -6.58 21.63 -4.55
C HIS A 3 -6.21 22.33 -3.23
N TYR A 4 -7.05 22.20 -2.21
CA TYR A 4 -6.76 22.79 -0.90
C TYR A 4 -5.63 22.04 -0.18
N ASP A 5 -5.62 20.72 -0.31
CA ASP A 5 -4.57 19.89 0.28
C ASP A 5 -3.21 20.15 -0.40
N ASP A 6 -3.21 20.33 -1.73
CA ASP A 6 -2.04 20.75 -2.50
C ASP A 6 -1.50 22.12 -2.05
N GLU A 7 -2.38 23.09 -1.81
CA GLU A 7 -1.98 24.40 -1.28
C GLU A 7 -1.36 24.28 0.12
N LEU A 8 -1.94 23.45 1.00
CA LEU A 8 -1.38 23.22 2.34
C LEU A 8 -0.01 22.55 2.27
N LEU A 9 0.14 21.53 1.44
CA LEU A 9 1.43 20.87 1.20
C LEU A 9 2.47 21.87 0.70
N GLY A 10 2.10 22.73 -0.26
CA GLY A 10 2.96 23.81 -0.75
C GLY A 10 3.43 24.75 0.36
N ARG A 11 2.57 25.10 1.33
CA ARG A 11 2.93 25.92 2.50
C ARG A 11 3.91 25.18 3.42
N VAL A 12 3.71 23.89 3.68
CA VAL A 12 4.63 23.07 4.50
C VAL A 12 6.02 23.05 3.86
N ILE A 13 6.09 22.79 2.55
CA ILE A 13 7.36 22.77 1.81
C ILE A 13 8.05 24.13 1.86
N ALA A 14 7.30 25.23 1.68
CA ALA A 14 7.84 26.58 1.73
C ALA A 14 8.39 26.92 3.13
N ASP A 15 7.71 26.51 4.19
CA ASP A 15 8.14 26.71 5.59
C ASP A 15 9.44 25.93 5.91
N LEU A 16 9.51 24.67 5.50
CA LEU A 16 10.73 23.85 5.64
C LEU A 16 11.93 24.49 4.92
N LYS A 17 11.71 24.97 3.70
CA LYS A 17 12.76 25.67 2.94
C LYS A 17 13.18 26.98 3.60
N ALA A 18 12.23 27.77 4.12
CA ALA A 18 12.52 29.03 4.81
C ALA A 18 13.31 28.83 6.11
N LYS A 19 13.11 27.69 6.79
CA LYS A 19 13.85 27.30 7.99
C LYS A 19 15.19 26.63 7.72
N GLY A 20 15.49 26.30 6.47
CA GLY A 20 16.69 25.55 6.09
C GLY A 20 16.65 24.07 6.49
N GLU A 21 15.45 23.53 6.70
CA GLU A 21 15.22 22.13 7.16
C GLU A 21 14.86 21.19 5.98
N TRP A 22 14.66 21.74 4.78
CA TRP A 22 14.19 20.97 3.61
C TRP A 22 15.12 19.83 3.23
N ASP A 23 16.43 20.07 3.22
CA ASP A 23 17.41 19.09 2.79
C ASP A 23 17.66 17.97 3.83
N ASP A 24 17.20 18.18 5.06
CA ASP A 24 17.27 17.21 6.16
C ASP A 24 15.92 16.55 6.47
N THR A 25 14.88 16.82 5.66
CA THR A 25 13.52 16.31 5.89
C THR A 25 13.16 15.20 4.92
N MET A 26 12.75 14.05 5.45
CA MET A 26 12.07 13.01 4.69
C MET A 26 10.57 13.32 4.64
N LEU A 27 10.05 13.67 3.45
CA LEU A 27 8.65 13.95 3.21
C LEU A 27 8.00 12.77 2.50
N VAL A 28 6.92 12.25 3.07
CA VAL A 28 6.08 11.20 2.47
C VAL A 28 4.68 11.74 2.29
N VAL A 29 4.17 11.71 1.07
CA VAL A 29 2.80 12.10 0.72
C VAL A 29 2.06 10.87 0.22
N THR A 30 1.00 10.50 0.89
CA THR A 30 0.17 9.34 0.55
C THR A 30 -1.26 9.54 1.06
N ALA A 31 -2.14 8.59 0.78
CA ALA A 31 -3.47 8.48 1.39
C ALA A 31 -3.59 7.12 2.08
N ASP A 32 -4.47 7.00 3.04
CA ASP A 32 -4.77 5.75 3.76
C ASP A 32 -5.51 4.75 2.86
N HIS A 33 -6.45 5.22 2.05
CA HIS A 33 -7.19 4.46 1.05
C HIS A 33 -7.68 5.35 -0.09
N GLY A 34 -8.17 4.73 -1.14
CA GLY A 34 -8.84 5.39 -2.25
C GLY A 34 -10.36 5.48 -2.05
N GLN A 35 -11.07 5.84 -3.12
CA GLN A 35 -12.50 6.07 -3.13
C GLN A 35 -13.11 5.57 -4.44
N SER A 36 -14.14 4.73 -4.35
CA SER A 36 -14.91 4.30 -5.51
C SER A 36 -16.03 5.27 -5.85
N PHE A 37 -16.22 5.51 -7.13
CA PHE A 37 -17.30 6.31 -7.72
C PHE A 37 -18.06 5.51 -8.77
N ASN A 38 -18.33 4.24 -8.47
CA ASN A 38 -18.94 3.27 -9.38
C ASN A 38 -18.09 3.02 -10.64
N ASP A 39 -16.78 2.99 -10.50
CA ASP A 39 -15.79 2.95 -11.60
C ASP A 39 -16.00 1.77 -12.56
N PHE A 40 -16.51 0.65 -12.06
CA PHE A 40 -16.76 -0.55 -12.88
C PHE A 40 -18.26 -0.81 -13.15
N GLY A 41 -19.14 0.15 -12.85
CA GLY A 41 -20.59 -0.01 -13.05
C GLY A 41 -21.25 -1.08 -12.17
N ARG A 42 -20.61 -1.45 -11.04
CA ARG A 42 -21.07 -2.49 -10.12
C ARG A 42 -21.76 -1.96 -8.87
N ASN A 43 -22.12 -0.68 -8.91
CA ASN A 43 -22.82 0.02 -7.84
C ASN A 43 -22.03 0.12 -6.52
N TYR A 44 -20.68 0.16 -6.60
CA TYR A 44 -19.80 0.44 -5.46
C TYR A 44 -19.50 1.95 -5.38
N TRP A 45 -19.86 2.54 -4.25
CA TRP A 45 -19.65 3.95 -3.93
C TRP A 45 -18.98 4.06 -2.57
N GLY A 46 -18.00 4.95 -2.45
CA GLY A 46 -17.30 5.14 -1.19
C GLY A 46 -16.05 4.29 -1.06
N HIS A 47 -15.73 3.91 0.16
CA HIS A 47 -14.55 3.10 0.48
C HIS A 47 -14.96 1.94 1.39
N ASN A 48 -14.01 1.01 1.64
CA ASN A 48 -14.18 -0.10 2.57
C ASN A 48 -15.25 -1.13 2.16
N SER A 49 -15.54 -1.22 0.87
CA SER A 49 -16.54 -2.13 0.33
C SER A 49 -15.97 -3.21 -0.59
N ASN A 50 -14.73 -3.04 -1.01
CA ASN A 50 -14.03 -3.99 -1.88
C ASN A 50 -12.52 -3.67 -1.94
N PHE A 51 -11.74 -4.49 -2.64
CA PHE A 51 -10.29 -4.36 -2.77
C PHE A 51 -9.82 -4.01 -4.20
N ALA A 52 -10.70 -3.46 -5.01
CA ALA A 52 -10.34 -3.02 -6.35
C ALA A 52 -9.49 -1.75 -6.35
N SER A 53 -8.80 -1.51 -7.45
CA SER A 53 -7.85 -0.40 -7.60
C SER A 53 -8.36 0.96 -7.15
N PRO A 54 -9.62 1.37 -7.41
CA PRO A 54 -10.13 2.66 -6.92
C PRO A 54 -10.11 2.83 -5.39
N GLN A 55 -10.13 1.74 -4.63
CA GLN A 55 -10.12 1.78 -3.16
C GLN A 55 -8.75 1.48 -2.55
N VAL A 56 -7.92 0.68 -3.21
CA VAL A 56 -6.63 0.22 -2.63
C VAL A 56 -5.40 0.86 -3.26
N LEU A 57 -5.51 1.42 -4.46
CA LEU A 57 -4.39 2.06 -5.11
C LEU A 57 -4.37 3.55 -4.74
N VAL A 58 -3.36 3.95 -4.00
CA VAL A 58 -3.16 5.33 -3.55
C VAL A 58 -1.85 5.90 -4.09
N PRO A 59 -1.74 7.22 -4.25
CA PRO A 59 -0.46 7.84 -4.57
C PRO A 59 0.52 7.66 -3.42
N MET A 60 1.81 7.47 -3.74
CA MET A 60 2.90 7.52 -2.78
C MET A 60 4.03 8.33 -3.38
N ILE A 61 4.37 9.45 -2.75
CA ILE A 61 5.48 10.33 -3.15
C ILE A 61 6.44 10.42 -1.99
N VAL A 62 7.71 10.17 -2.26
CA VAL A 62 8.78 10.27 -1.26
C VAL A 62 9.81 11.28 -1.75
N ASN A 63 10.19 12.20 -0.88
CA ASN A 63 11.29 13.12 -1.10
C ASN A 63 12.13 13.23 0.18
N GLY A 64 13.44 13.29 0.04
CA GLY A 64 14.33 13.47 1.19
C GLY A 64 15.77 13.11 0.91
N PRO A 65 16.63 13.19 1.94
CA PRO A 65 18.03 12.83 1.82
C PRO A 65 18.23 11.42 1.26
N GLY A 66 19.06 11.29 0.23
CA GLY A 66 19.37 9.99 -0.39
C GLY A 66 18.26 9.40 -1.26
N VAL A 67 17.17 10.11 -1.49
CA VAL A 67 16.12 9.68 -2.44
C VAL A 67 16.47 10.20 -3.84
N GLU A 68 16.80 9.26 -4.74
CA GLU A 68 17.05 9.60 -6.13
C GLU A 68 15.75 9.82 -6.89
N PRO A 69 15.68 10.81 -7.80
CA PRO A 69 14.51 10.99 -8.66
C PRO A 69 14.24 9.75 -9.50
N GLY A 70 13.01 9.25 -9.43
CA GLY A 70 12.63 8.05 -10.16
C GLY A 70 11.18 7.66 -9.94
N ARG A 71 10.83 6.49 -10.45
CA ARG A 71 9.51 5.89 -10.25
C ARG A 71 9.67 4.41 -9.90
N VAL A 72 8.90 3.96 -8.93
CA VAL A 72 8.76 2.55 -8.59
C VAL A 72 7.60 1.99 -9.41
N GLU A 73 7.87 0.99 -10.24
CA GLU A 73 6.87 0.35 -11.10
C GLU A 73 6.29 -0.93 -10.49
N GLY A 74 7.00 -1.53 -9.52
CA GLY A 74 6.56 -2.73 -8.81
C GLY A 74 5.41 -2.47 -7.86
N MET A 75 4.73 -3.54 -7.47
CA MET A 75 3.68 -3.50 -6.46
C MET A 75 4.28 -3.19 -5.09
N THR A 76 3.73 -2.18 -4.40
CA THR A 76 4.17 -1.73 -3.08
C THR A 76 3.00 -1.63 -2.11
N SER A 77 3.29 -1.49 -0.84
CA SER A 77 2.32 -1.44 0.24
C SER A 77 2.68 -0.35 1.26
N HIS A 78 1.73 0.13 2.03
CA HIS A 78 1.98 0.98 3.19
C HIS A 78 2.92 0.33 4.22
N LEU A 79 2.99 -0.99 4.26
CA LEU A 79 3.92 -1.72 5.12
C LEU A 79 5.39 -1.43 4.79
N ASP A 80 5.67 -0.94 3.58
CA ASP A 80 7.02 -0.61 3.10
C ASP A 80 7.50 0.76 3.60
N VAL A 81 6.59 1.59 4.11
CA VAL A 81 6.93 2.94 4.60
C VAL A 81 7.80 2.86 5.86
N ALA A 82 7.44 2.01 6.81
CA ALA A 82 8.20 1.88 8.06
C ALA A 82 9.64 1.39 7.82
N PRO A 83 9.91 0.32 7.04
CA PRO A 83 11.27 -0.08 6.68
C PRO A 83 12.09 1.02 6.03
N MET A 84 11.49 1.75 5.10
CA MET A 84 12.14 2.88 4.44
C MET A 84 12.53 3.97 5.45
N LEU A 85 11.59 4.43 6.27
CA LEU A 85 11.87 5.49 7.26
C LEU A 85 12.90 5.06 8.30
N MET A 86 12.79 3.84 8.82
CA MET A 86 13.74 3.31 9.79
C MET A 86 15.16 3.27 9.24
N ARG A 87 15.31 2.85 7.99
CA ARG A 87 16.62 2.74 7.36
C ARG A 87 17.19 4.10 6.93
N HIS A 88 16.41 4.90 6.21
CA HIS A 88 16.91 6.08 5.50
C HIS A 88 16.79 7.38 6.31
N ALA A 89 15.78 7.49 7.19
CA ALA A 89 15.62 8.67 8.03
C ALA A 89 16.23 8.48 9.45
N LEU A 90 16.16 7.26 10.00
CA LEU A 90 16.58 7.00 11.38
C LEU A 90 17.89 6.20 11.46
N GLY A 91 18.46 5.77 10.34
CA GLY A 91 19.76 5.08 10.29
C GLY A 91 19.78 3.69 10.92
N CYS A 92 18.65 3.01 11.05
CA CYS A 92 18.56 1.66 11.61
C CYS A 92 19.26 0.64 10.72
N THR A 93 20.12 -0.17 11.30
CA THR A 93 20.91 -1.21 10.62
C THR A 93 20.44 -2.63 10.92
N ASN A 94 19.48 -2.80 11.82
CA ASN A 94 18.89 -4.11 12.12
C ASN A 94 18.28 -4.76 10.87
N PRO A 95 18.21 -6.09 10.82
CA PRO A 95 17.42 -6.77 9.82
C PRO A 95 15.97 -6.27 9.79
N LEU A 96 15.40 -6.06 8.60
CA LEU A 96 14.02 -5.57 8.47
C LEU A 96 13.02 -6.48 9.18
N SER A 97 13.24 -7.79 9.15
CA SER A 97 12.42 -8.80 9.81
C SER A 97 12.27 -8.63 11.32
N ASP A 98 13.13 -7.85 11.97
CA ASP A 98 13.09 -7.64 13.42
C ASP A 98 11.99 -6.64 13.82
N TYR A 99 11.56 -5.78 12.91
CA TYR A 99 10.64 -4.68 13.22
C TYR A 99 9.59 -4.38 12.16
N ALA A 100 9.65 -5.00 10.97
CA ALA A 100 8.73 -4.70 9.89
C ALA A 100 8.43 -5.95 9.05
N MET A 101 7.30 -5.92 8.38
CA MET A 101 6.84 -6.96 7.48
C MET A 101 6.88 -6.52 6.01
N GLY A 102 7.03 -5.24 5.77
CA GLY A 102 7.24 -4.66 4.45
C GLY A 102 8.69 -4.79 3.99
N LYS A 103 8.94 -4.28 2.80
CA LYS A 103 10.26 -4.14 2.20
C LYS A 103 10.73 -2.68 2.29
N ASP A 104 12.00 -2.44 2.08
CA ASP A 104 12.49 -1.07 1.92
C ASP A 104 11.98 -0.48 0.60
N LEU A 105 11.14 0.55 0.68
CA LEU A 105 10.50 1.18 -0.48
C LEU A 105 11.51 1.77 -1.49
N LEU A 106 12.70 2.13 -1.02
CA LEU A 106 13.78 2.66 -1.86
C LEU A 106 14.74 1.58 -2.36
N ALA A 107 14.50 0.32 -2.04
CA ALA A 107 15.34 -0.77 -2.55
C ALA A 107 15.18 -0.91 -4.07
N PRO A 108 16.30 -1.08 -4.82
CA PRO A 108 16.23 -1.28 -6.26
C PRO A 108 15.36 -2.49 -6.63
N GLY A 109 14.41 -2.29 -7.56
CA GLY A 109 13.54 -3.36 -8.05
C GLY A 109 12.55 -3.89 -7.02
N ILE A 110 12.17 -3.07 -6.03
CA ILE A 110 11.12 -3.45 -5.10
C ILE A 110 9.85 -3.83 -5.87
N ASP A 111 9.34 -4.99 -5.57
CA ASP A 111 8.10 -5.54 -6.10
C ASP A 111 7.57 -6.62 -5.15
N HIS A 112 6.27 -6.61 -4.88
CA HIS A 112 5.60 -7.66 -4.12
C HIS A 112 4.84 -8.56 -5.07
N PRO A 113 4.95 -9.89 -4.97
CA PRO A 113 4.12 -10.81 -5.76
C PRO A 113 2.64 -10.71 -5.38
N TRP A 114 2.36 -10.24 -4.18
CA TRP A 114 1.03 -9.94 -3.65
C TRP A 114 1.13 -8.89 -2.55
N VAL A 115 0.04 -8.18 -2.31
CA VAL A 115 -0.14 -7.29 -1.16
C VAL A 115 -1.46 -7.59 -0.47
N GLN A 116 -1.56 -7.20 0.80
CA GLN A 116 -2.78 -7.36 1.57
C GLN A 116 -3.45 -6.01 1.79
N SER A 117 -4.78 -6.04 1.78
CA SER A 117 -5.63 -4.98 2.31
C SER A 117 -6.73 -5.59 3.17
N SER A 118 -7.24 -4.84 4.15
CA SER A 118 -8.32 -5.30 5.02
C SER A 118 -9.44 -4.29 5.08
N SER A 119 -10.66 -4.79 5.22
CA SER A 119 -11.83 -4.02 5.60
C SER A 119 -12.19 -4.30 7.07
N TYR A 120 -13.40 -3.93 7.52
CA TYR A 120 -13.86 -4.25 8.88
C TYR A 120 -14.09 -5.74 9.12
N ILE A 121 -14.45 -6.49 8.09
CA ILE A 121 -14.86 -7.88 8.20
C ILE A 121 -14.13 -8.80 7.22
N ASP A 122 -13.55 -8.25 6.15
CA ASP A 122 -12.92 -9.01 5.08
C ASP A 122 -11.45 -8.64 4.96
N TYR A 123 -10.66 -9.50 4.36
CA TYR A 123 -9.34 -9.17 3.87
C TYR A 123 -9.16 -9.65 2.44
N GLY A 124 -8.39 -8.88 1.68
CA GLY A 124 -8.05 -9.16 0.29
C GLY A 124 -6.57 -9.46 0.14
N ILE A 125 -6.26 -10.55 -0.54
CA ILE A 125 -4.92 -10.85 -1.06
C ILE A 125 -4.93 -10.43 -2.51
N ILE A 126 -4.17 -9.40 -2.80
CA ILE A 126 -4.19 -8.69 -4.08
C ILE A 126 -2.94 -9.09 -4.86
N GLU A 127 -3.15 -9.78 -5.97
CA GLU A 127 -2.13 -10.18 -6.93
C GLU A 127 -2.22 -9.30 -8.19
N PRO A 128 -1.26 -9.34 -9.11
CA PRO A 128 -1.29 -8.51 -10.32
C PRO A 128 -2.56 -8.67 -11.17
N ASP A 129 -3.14 -9.86 -11.23
CA ASP A 129 -4.25 -10.23 -12.11
C ASP A 129 -5.55 -10.59 -11.39
N ARG A 130 -5.50 -10.84 -10.08
CA ARG A 130 -6.65 -11.28 -9.28
C ARG A 130 -6.65 -10.74 -7.87
N ILE A 131 -7.77 -10.93 -7.19
CA ILE A 131 -7.95 -10.62 -5.78
C ILE A 131 -8.65 -11.81 -5.14
N THR A 132 -8.05 -12.42 -4.13
CA THR A 132 -8.71 -13.39 -3.26
C THR A 132 -9.27 -12.65 -2.06
N VAL A 133 -10.58 -12.63 -1.92
CA VAL A 133 -11.29 -12.00 -0.80
C VAL A 133 -11.69 -13.09 0.17
N VAL A 134 -11.38 -12.91 1.44
CA VAL A 134 -11.79 -13.83 2.51
C VAL A 134 -12.61 -13.06 3.53
N ASP A 135 -13.81 -13.52 3.80
CA ASP A 135 -14.71 -12.90 4.76
C ASP A 135 -14.44 -13.36 6.20
N GLY A 136 -15.12 -12.71 7.16
CA GLY A 136 -14.98 -13.03 8.59
C GLY A 136 -15.45 -14.42 9.00
N THR A 137 -16.13 -15.17 8.12
CA THR A 137 -16.54 -16.56 8.34
C THR A 137 -15.54 -17.57 7.76
N GLY A 138 -14.56 -17.08 6.98
CA GLY A 138 -13.59 -17.90 6.26
C GLY A 138 -14.08 -18.34 4.88
N GLN A 139 -15.22 -17.86 4.41
CA GLN A 139 -15.61 -18.01 3.01
C GLN A 139 -14.75 -17.14 2.12
N TRP A 140 -14.54 -17.57 0.90
CA TRP A 140 -13.67 -16.86 -0.03
C TRP A 140 -14.24 -16.79 -1.42
N ASP A 141 -13.90 -15.70 -2.11
CA ASP A 141 -14.19 -15.47 -3.52
C ASP A 141 -12.90 -15.05 -4.23
N ILE A 142 -12.73 -15.46 -5.48
CA ILE A 142 -11.64 -14.99 -6.35
C ILE A 142 -12.26 -14.17 -7.46
N VAL A 143 -11.78 -12.92 -7.58
CA VAL A 143 -12.24 -11.96 -8.58
C VAL A 143 -11.06 -11.39 -9.35
N ASP A 144 -11.32 -10.90 -10.54
CA ASP A 144 -10.33 -10.10 -11.29
C ASP A 144 -10.19 -8.69 -10.69
N ARG A 145 -9.27 -7.89 -11.24
CA ARG A 145 -9.01 -6.51 -10.79
C ARG A 145 -10.20 -5.55 -11.01
N GLN A 146 -11.24 -5.99 -11.71
CA GLN A 146 -12.50 -5.27 -11.96
C GLN A 146 -13.68 -5.88 -11.18
N LEU A 147 -13.39 -6.75 -10.20
CA LEU A 147 -14.36 -7.43 -9.34
C LEU A 147 -15.29 -8.39 -10.09
N LYS A 148 -14.88 -8.93 -11.23
CA LYS A 148 -15.62 -10.01 -11.90
C LYS A 148 -15.18 -11.34 -11.29
N PRO A 149 -16.13 -12.21 -10.90
CA PRO A 149 -15.79 -13.55 -10.45
C PRO A 149 -14.95 -14.29 -11.49
N ILE A 150 -13.94 -15.00 -11.02
CA ILE A 150 -13.15 -15.93 -11.83
C ILE A 150 -13.67 -17.33 -11.50
N GLU A 151 -14.45 -17.91 -12.43
CA GLU A 151 -15.04 -19.23 -12.26
C GLU A 151 -13.94 -20.31 -12.20
N ASP A 152 -14.15 -21.34 -11.39
CA ASP A 152 -13.23 -22.48 -11.21
C ASP A 152 -11.79 -22.08 -10.81
N ALA A 153 -11.61 -20.89 -10.22
CA ALA A 153 -10.29 -20.44 -9.77
C ALA A 153 -9.86 -21.19 -8.51
N GLU A 154 -8.62 -21.67 -8.52
CA GLU A 154 -7.96 -22.23 -7.34
C GLU A 154 -7.12 -21.18 -6.63
N PHE A 155 -6.81 -21.42 -5.36
CA PHE A 155 -5.88 -20.60 -4.59
C PHE A 155 -4.50 -20.60 -5.24
N SER A 156 -3.97 -19.41 -5.41
CA SER A 156 -2.57 -19.24 -5.80
C SER A 156 -1.62 -19.54 -4.62
N PRO A 157 -0.33 -19.76 -4.90
CA PRO A 157 0.67 -19.85 -3.83
C PRO A 157 0.69 -18.62 -2.92
N ALA A 158 0.38 -17.43 -3.44
CA ALA A 158 0.32 -16.18 -2.68
C ALA A 158 -0.67 -16.23 -1.51
N VAL A 159 -1.80 -16.91 -1.67
CA VAL A 159 -2.79 -17.10 -0.59
C VAL A 159 -2.20 -17.87 0.57
N PHE A 160 -1.47 -18.97 0.29
CA PHE A 160 -0.83 -19.77 1.33
C PHE A 160 0.30 -19.01 2.02
N GLU A 161 1.09 -18.24 1.29
CA GLU A 161 2.13 -17.37 1.84
C GLU A 161 1.51 -16.30 2.75
N ALA A 162 0.46 -15.63 2.31
CA ALA A 162 -0.26 -14.64 3.09
C ALA A 162 -0.83 -15.24 4.39
N MET A 163 -1.44 -16.41 4.33
CA MET A 163 -1.94 -17.10 5.52
C MET A 163 -0.82 -17.46 6.52
N GLN A 164 0.35 -17.88 6.04
CA GLN A 164 1.51 -18.13 6.89
C GLN A 164 2.02 -16.83 7.52
N TRP A 165 2.02 -15.76 6.76
CA TRP A 165 2.44 -14.43 7.20
C TRP A 165 1.53 -13.90 8.32
N PHE A 166 0.19 -14.02 8.20
CA PHE A 166 -0.76 -13.63 9.23
C PHE A 166 -0.57 -14.40 10.54
N ARG A 167 -0.25 -15.69 10.47
CA ARG A 167 -0.04 -16.51 11.69
C ARG A 167 1.08 -15.99 12.58
N GLN A 168 1.99 -15.17 12.10
CA GLN A 168 3.06 -14.61 12.90
C GLN A 168 2.55 -13.59 13.94
N PHE A 169 1.39 -12.96 13.69
CA PHE A 169 0.78 -12.00 14.61
C PHE A 169 -0.08 -12.63 15.70
N TYR A 170 -0.44 -13.90 15.58
CA TYR A 170 -1.34 -14.60 16.51
C TYR A 170 -0.60 -15.63 17.37
N ARG A 171 0.68 -15.37 17.65
CA ARG A 171 1.49 -16.20 18.54
C ARG A 171 1.49 -15.67 19.97
#